data_ad916510c31561d6d97af1e314ce14c0
#
_entry.id   ad916510c31561d6d97af1e314ce14c0
#
_cell.length_a   1.000
_cell.length_b   1.000
_cell.length_c   1.000
_cell.angle_alpha   90.00
_cell.angle_beta   90.00
_cell.angle_gamma   90.00
#
_symmetry.space_group_name_H-M   'P 1'
#
loop_
_entity.id
_entity.type
_entity.pdbx_description
1 polymer ?
#
loop_
_entity_poly.entity_id
_entity_poly.type
_entity_poly.pdbx_seq_one_letter_code
_entity_poly.pdbx_strand_id
1 'polypeptide(L)'
;VSDYSRYLPASVGVRSTFWWTYLPSAVSGLWVFALGSIMYAAAGPDATPVEAFRSAADSLINGFGWVAVFALLLGLLSVMAINQYGGMMSMISIRDSIKPVAPSRRIRVIGIGIMFVTVWLIAQFVGIERFNSFYGNVLIFLAYAFTPWTSINLVDYFFVRRGNYSIQEMFNPNGMYGRWGWRGQTAYLGALVIMVPFMVTAPFTGSFAAALGNVDYSMFVGLPVAAVIYLVLCRSLDLTAEREVVAAEGLVHR
;
A
#
# COMPACT_ATOMS: atom_id res chain seq x y z
N VAL A 1 -7.52 4.24 -1.79
CA VAL A 1 -8.31 4.86 -2.87
C VAL A 1 -9.46 3.97 -3.28
N SER A 2 -9.26 2.65 -3.47
CA SER A 2 -10.32 1.70 -3.82
C SER A 2 -11.51 1.70 -2.86
N ASP A 3 -11.26 1.93 -1.56
CA ASP A 3 -12.31 2.00 -0.54
C ASP A 3 -13.30 3.16 -0.75
N TYR A 4 -12.85 4.22 -1.41
CA TYR A 4 -13.69 5.39 -1.70
C TYR A 4 -14.37 5.30 -3.06
N SER A 5 -13.70 4.71 -4.05
CA SER A 5 -14.24 4.60 -5.41
C SER A 5 -15.51 3.75 -5.51
N ARG A 6 -15.70 2.80 -4.58
CA ARG A 6 -16.91 1.97 -4.49
C ARG A 6 -18.22 2.75 -4.23
N TYR A 7 -18.10 3.98 -3.73
CA TYR A 7 -19.28 4.84 -3.47
C TYR A 7 -19.62 5.74 -4.67
N LEU A 8 -18.82 5.70 -5.74
CA LEU A 8 -19.10 6.49 -6.94
C LEU A 8 -20.27 5.88 -7.71
N PRO A 9 -21.15 6.71 -8.29
CA PRO A 9 -22.19 6.24 -9.19
C PRO A 9 -21.63 5.48 -10.38
N ALA A 10 -22.32 4.45 -10.85
CA ALA A 10 -21.92 3.65 -12.01
C ALA A 10 -21.78 4.46 -13.31
N SER A 11 -22.41 5.64 -13.37
CA SER A 11 -22.31 6.56 -14.49
C SER A 11 -20.98 7.31 -14.60
N VAL A 12 -20.13 7.27 -13.56
CA VAL A 12 -18.82 7.93 -13.58
C VAL A 12 -17.84 7.10 -14.41
N GLY A 13 -17.35 7.67 -15.49
CA GLY A 13 -16.43 7.01 -16.40
C GLY A 13 -15.06 6.72 -15.74
N VAL A 14 -14.44 5.59 -16.13
CA VAL A 14 -13.13 5.13 -15.62
C VAL A 14 -12.05 6.21 -15.74
N ARG A 15 -12.01 6.92 -16.89
CA ARG A 15 -11.02 7.99 -17.15
C ARG A 15 -11.18 9.16 -16.18
N SER A 16 -12.42 9.56 -15.89
CA SER A 16 -12.72 10.62 -14.92
C SER A 16 -12.28 10.20 -13.52
N THR A 17 -12.67 9.00 -13.08
CA THR A 17 -12.28 8.44 -11.79
C THR A 17 -10.76 8.40 -11.63
N PHE A 18 -10.04 7.95 -12.67
CA PHE A 18 -8.58 7.91 -12.66
C PHE A 18 -7.97 9.30 -12.45
N TRP A 19 -8.29 10.28 -13.29
CA TRP A 19 -7.66 11.60 -13.24
C TRP A 19 -8.01 12.38 -11.96
N TRP A 20 -9.28 12.34 -11.53
CA TRP A 20 -9.72 13.00 -10.30
C TRP A 20 -9.21 12.32 -9.02
N THR A 21 -8.71 11.11 -9.11
CA THR A 21 -8.04 10.43 -8.00
C THR A 21 -6.53 10.63 -8.05
N TYR A 22 -5.93 10.40 -9.23
CA TYR A 22 -4.48 10.42 -9.41
C TYR A 22 -3.89 11.83 -9.23
N LEU A 23 -4.46 12.81 -9.92
CA LEU A 23 -3.89 14.17 -9.95
C LEU A 23 -3.85 14.83 -8.56
N PRO A 24 -4.94 14.88 -7.79
CA PRO A 24 -4.90 15.43 -6.44
C PRO A 24 -3.95 14.66 -5.53
N SER A 25 -3.92 13.33 -5.60
CA SER A 25 -3.03 12.51 -4.78
C SER A 25 -1.55 12.74 -5.12
N ALA A 26 -1.20 12.79 -6.41
CA ALA A 26 0.16 13.02 -6.85
C ALA A 26 0.63 14.45 -6.52
N VAL A 27 -0.20 15.46 -6.82
CA VAL A 27 0.15 16.87 -6.56
C VAL A 27 0.29 17.13 -5.06
N SER A 28 -0.66 16.64 -4.26
CA SER A 28 -0.58 16.81 -2.79
C SER A 28 0.64 16.11 -2.20
N GLY A 29 0.94 14.90 -2.67
CA GLY A 29 2.13 14.18 -2.23
C GLY A 29 3.42 14.92 -2.57
N LEU A 30 3.59 15.33 -3.83
CA LEU A 30 4.77 16.11 -4.27
C LEU A 30 4.92 17.41 -3.49
N TRP A 31 3.82 18.14 -3.28
CA TRP A 31 3.81 19.37 -2.52
C TRP A 31 4.27 19.15 -1.07
N VAL A 32 3.68 18.17 -0.38
CA VAL A 32 4.02 17.87 1.03
C VAL A 32 5.46 17.42 1.17
N PHE A 33 5.96 16.57 0.27
CA PHE A 33 7.37 16.15 0.28
C PHE A 33 8.32 17.31 0.02
N ALA A 34 8.04 18.16 -0.97
CA ALA A 34 8.84 19.34 -1.27
C ALA A 34 8.88 20.30 -0.08
N LEU A 35 7.73 20.62 0.50
CA LEU A 35 7.61 21.49 1.66
C LEU A 35 8.35 20.92 2.87
N GLY A 36 8.18 19.63 3.17
CA GLY A 36 8.88 18.96 4.27
C GLY A 36 10.40 18.98 4.08
N SER A 37 10.89 18.76 2.86
CA SER A 37 12.31 18.81 2.55
C SER A 37 12.91 20.21 2.72
N ILE A 38 12.19 21.24 2.28
CA ILE A 38 12.60 22.64 2.44
C ILE A 38 12.64 23.02 3.93
N MET A 39 11.60 22.69 4.69
CA MET A 39 11.55 22.96 6.12
C MET A 39 12.69 22.29 6.89
N TYR A 40 12.95 21.01 6.58
CA TYR A 40 14.03 20.26 7.20
C TYR A 40 15.42 20.82 6.84
N ALA A 41 15.63 21.18 5.58
CA ALA A 41 16.88 21.80 5.13
C ALA A 41 17.11 23.16 5.79
N ALA A 42 16.05 23.94 6.02
CA ALA A 42 16.14 25.25 6.68
C ALA A 42 16.39 25.14 8.19
N ALA A 43 15.85 24.10 8.85
CA ALA A 43 16.00 23.90 10.29
C ALA A 43 17.34 23.28 10.69
N GLY A 44 18.00 22.59 9.77
CA GLY A 44 19.29 21.91 9.98
C GLY A 44 19.18 20.43 10.38
N PRO A 45 20.30 19.70 10.34
CA PRO A 45 20.31 18.23 10.47
C PRO A 45 19.93 17.72 11.87
N ASP A 46 20.07 18.52 12.90
CA ASP A 46 19.77 18.14 14.28
C ASP A 46 18.32 18.44 14.69
N ALA A 47 17.55 19.13 13.85
CA ALA A 47 16.19 19.49 14.14
C ALA A 47 15.25 18.27 14.02
N THR A 48 14.35 18.12 15.00
CA THR A 48 13.25 17.18 14.87
C THR A 48 12.24 17.65 13.81
N PRO A 49 11.48 16.73 13.15
CA PRO A 49 10.45 17.14 12.18
C PRO A 49 9.44 18.14 12.73
N VAL A 50 9.10 18.04 14.01
CA VAL A 50 8.16 18.96 14.68
C VAL A 50 8.79 20.35 14.88
N GLU A 51 10.07 20.41 15.26
CA GLU A 51 10.80 21.67 15.40
C GLU A 51 10.99 22.35 14.05
N ALA A 52 11.34 21.61 13.01
CA ALA A 52 11.44 22.14 11.66
C ALA A 52 10.12 22.76 11.18
N PHE A 53 9.01 22.06 11.40
CA PHE A 53 7.68 22.57 11.07
C PHE A 53 7.31 23.82 11.88
N ARG A 54 7.55 23.78 13.20
CA ARG A 54 7.28 24.90 14.09
C ARG A 54 8.07 26.14 13.71
N SER A 55 9.39 26.01 13.50
CA SER A 55 10.26 27.14 13.16
C SER A 55 9.90 27.73 11.80
N ALA A 56 9.53 26.92 10.83
CA ALA A 56 9.05 27.40 9.54
C ALA A 56 7.73 28.19 9.68
N ALA A 57 6.80 27.72 10.52
CA ALA A 57 5.55 28.42 10.79
C ALA A 57 5.79 29.75 11.57
N ASP A 58 6.71 29.77 12.55
CA ASP A 58 7.10 30.95 13.29
C ASP A 58 7.82 31.96 12.40
N SER A 59 8.50 31.55 11.34
CA SER A 59 9.13 32.48 10.39
C SER A 59 8.11 33.27 9.55
N LEU A 60 6.89 32.74 9.37
CA LEU A 60 5.81 33.44 8.68
C LEU A 60 5.14 34.48 9.60
N ILE A 61 4.82 34.09 10.81
CA ILE A 61 4.18 34.96 11.82
C ILE A 61 4.72 34.51 13.17
N ASN A 62 5.29 35.44 13.91
CA ASN A 62 5.85 35.16 15.23
C ASN A 62 4.77 34.59 16.19
N GLY A 63 5.06 33.45 16.81
CA GLY A 63 4.15 32.73 17.70
C GLY A 63 3.14 31.81 17.01
N PHE A 64 3.10 31.79 15.66
CA PHE A 64 2.20 30.95 14.90
C PHE A 64 2.60 29.47 14.95
N GLY A 65 3.86 29.15 15.22
CA GLY A 65 4.38 27.77 15.21
C GLY A 65 3.62 26.82 16.12
N TRP A 66 3.24 27.26 17.32
CA TRP A 66 2.45 26.42 18.23
C TRP A 66 1.00 26.17 17.74
N VAL A 67 0.40 27.18 17.13
CA VAL A 67 -0.95 27.02 16.51
C VAL A 67 -0.88 26.02 15.37
N ALA A 68 0.14 26.13 14.53
CA ALA A 68 0.37 25.22 13.41
C ALA A 68 0.63 23.78 13.90
N VAL A 69 1.45 23.58 14.93
CA VAL A 69 1.70 22.26 15.55
C VAL A 69 0.41 21.68 16.13
N PHE A 70 -0.41 22.49 16.79
CA PHE A 70 -1.70 22.02 17.32
C PHE A 70 -2.67 21.60 16.20
N ALA A 71 -2.76 22.37 15.12
CA ALA A 71 -3.55 22.01 13.94
C ALA A 71 -3.04 20.72 13.28
N LEU A 72 -1.72 20.56 13.17
CA LEU A 72 -1.08 19.36 12.67
C LEU A 72 -1.44 18.14 13.54
N LEU A 73 -1.42 18.27 14.87
CA LEU A 73 -1.78 17.23 15.82
C LEU A 73 -3.22 16.74 15.59
N LEU A 74 -4.16 17.67 15.43
CA LEU A 74 -5.57 17.31 15.14
C LEU A 74 -5.71 16.56 13.81
N GLY A 75 -4.96 16.99 12.78
CA GLY A 75 -4.91 16.29 11.48
C GLY A 75 -4.35 14.88 11.63
N LEU A 76 -3.24 14.72 12.36
CA LEU A 76 -2.62 13.41 12.61
C LEU A 76 -3.55 12.45 13.37
N LEU A 77 -4.27 12.96 14.39
CA LEU A 77 -5.26 12.13 15.11
C LEU A 77 -6.36 11.60 14.19
N SER A 78 -6.83 12.42 13.25
CA SER A 78 -7.83 12.00 12.26
C SER A 78 -7.30 10.90 11.34
N VAL A 79 -6.08 11.07 10.83
CA VAL A 79 -5.40 10.07 9.98
C VAL A 79 -5.14 8.78 10.77
N MET A 80 -4.70 8.88 12.02
CA MET A 80 -4.52 7.71 12.90
C MET A 80 -5.81 6.92 13.06
N ALA A 81 -6.94 7.58 13.29
CA ALA A 81 -8.23 6.90 13.45
C ALA A 81 -8.62 6.10 12.18
N ILE A 82 -8.41 6.69 11.00
CA ILE A 82 -8.68 6.03 9.71
C ILE A 82 -7.74 4.84 9.51
N ASN A 83 -6.45 4.99 9.81
CA ASN A 83 -5.46 3.92 9.66
C ASN A 83 -5.73 2.76 10.62
N GLN A 84 -6.11 3.02 11.87
CA GLN A 84 -6.50 1.99 12.83
C GLN A 84 -7.73 1.22 12.37
N TYR A 85 -8.72 1.93 11.81
CA TYR A 85 -9.88 1.29 11.21
C TYR A 85 -9.52 0.41 10.00
N GLY A 86 -8.68 0.92 9.09
CA GLY A 86 -8.19 0.16 7.93
C GLY A 86 -7.40 -1.08 8.34
N GLY A 87 -6.50 -0.96 9.33
CA GLY A 87 -5.74 -2.09 9.89
C GLY A 87 -6.65 -3.16 10.50
N MET A 88 -7.66 -2.75 11.28
CA MET A 88 -8.67 -3.66 11.83
C MET A 88 -9.46 -4.37 10.72
N MET A 89 -9.88 -3.66 9.68
CA MET A 89 -10.60 -4.27 8.54
C MET A 89 -9.72 -5.30 7.82
N SER A 90 -8.43 -5.02 7.63
CA SER A 90 -7.48 -5.96 7.04
C SER A 90 -7.34 -7.23 7.89
N MET A 91 -7.25 -7.10 9.22
CA MET A 91 -7.21 -8.25 10.12
C MET A 91 -8.49 -9.10 10.07
N ILE A 92 -9.65 -8.45 10.01
CA ILE A 92 -10.93 -9.16 9.84
C ILE A 92 -10.94 -9.90 8.50
N SER A 93 -10.52 -9.28 7.41
CA SER A 93 -10.47 -9.89 6.08
C SER A 93 -9.53 -11.10 6.03
N ILE A 94 -8.36 -11.02 6.67
CA ILE A 94 -7.43 -12.15 6.79
C ILE A 94 -8.09 -13.31 7.56
N ARG A 95 -8.76 -13.01 8.66
CA ARG A 95 -9.45 -14.03 9.44
C ARG A 95 -10.64 -14.63 8.68
N ASP A 96 -11.40 -13.80 7.99
CA ASP A 96 -12.57 -14.20 7.19
C ASP A 96 -12.18 -15.15 6.06
N SER A 97 -11.01 -14.97 5.46
CA SER A 97 -10.47 -15.86 4.42
C SER A 97 -10.18 -17.29 4.92
N ILE A 98 -9.95 -17.44 6.23
CA ILE A 98 -9.68 -18.74 6.88
C ILE A 98 -10.99 -19.31 7.47
N LYS A 99 -11.72 -18.49 8.20
CA LYS A 99 -12.98 -18.84 8.86
C LYS A 99 -13.93 -17.65 8.81
N PRO A 100 -15.16 -17.83 8.26
CA PRO A 100 -16.15 -16.76 8.16
C PRO A 100 -16.38 -16.04 9.48
N VAL A 101 -16.36 -14.72 9.46
CA VAL A 101 -16.52 -13.87 10.62
C VAL A 101 -17.75 -12.98 10.42
N ALA A 102 -18.77 -13.15 11.26
CA ALA A 102 -19.92 -12.23 11.26
C ALA A 102 -19.47 -10.85 11.79
N PRO A 103 -19.57 -9.78 10.99
CA PRO A 103 -19.14 -8.46 11.41
C PRO A 103 -20.04 -7.95 12.53
N SER A 104 -19.46 -7.71 13.71
CA SER A 104 -20.16 -7.13 14.85
C SER A 104 -19.45 -5.89 15.35
N ARG A 105 -20.20 -5.00 16.04
CA ARG A 105 -19.60 -3.81 16.66
C ARG A 105 -18.50 -4.19 17.67
N ARG A 106 -18.70 -5.28 18.42
CA ARG A 106 -17.71 -5.76 19.41
C ARG A 106 -16.39 -6.18 18.75
N ILE A 107 -16.46 -6.94 17.65
CA ILE A 107 -15.26 -7.38 16.91
C ILE A 107 -14.49 -6.17 16.38
N ARG A 108 -15.18 -5.15 15.88
CA ARG A 108 -14.53 -3.92 15.39
C ARG A 108 -13.83 -3.16 16.51
N VAL A 109 -14.49 -2.95 17.65
CA VAL A 109 -13.89 -2.25 18.81
C VAL A 109 -12.70 -3.01 19.35
N ILE A 110 -12.81 -4.33 19.52
CA ILE A 110 -11.69 -5.17 19.98
C ILE A 110 -10.55 -5.13 18.97
N GLY A 111 -10.83 -5.25 17.68
CA GLY A 111 -9.81 -5.18 16.62
C GLY A 111 -9.06 -3.87 16.60
N ILE A 112 -9.75 -2.73 16.73
CA ILE A 112 -9.12 -1.41 16.85
C ILE A 112 -8.25 -1.34 18.10
N GLY A 113 -8.75 -1.85 19.25
CA GLY A 113 -8.00 -1.90 20.49
C GLY A 113 -6.72 -2.73 20.38
N ILE A 114 -6.78 -3.90 19.75
CA ILE A 114 -5.61 -4.75 19.48
C ILE A 114 -4.59 -4.01 18.62
N MET A 115 -5.05 -3.37 17.51
CA MET A 115 -4.17 -2.61 16.65
C MET A 115 -3.49 -1.46 17.38
N PHE A 116 -4.25 -0.71 18.18
CA PHE A 116 -3.71 0.38 18.98
C PHE A 116 -2.64 -0.08 19.97
N VAL A 117 -2.94 -1.13 20.76
CA VAL A 117 -2.00 -1.71 21.72
C VAL A 117 -0.75 -2.25 21.02
N THR A 118 -0.91 -2.92 19.87
CA THR A 118 0.23 -3.44 19.11
C THR A 118 1.16 -2.31 18.64
N VAL A 119 0.60 -1.26 18.04
CA VAL A 119 1.40 -0.11 17.59
C VAL A 119 2.06 0.60 18.76
N TRP A 120 1.34 0.78 19.87
CA TRP A 120 1.88 1.38 21.10
C TRP A 120 3.03 0.56 21.67
N LEU A 121 2.89 -0.76 21.78
CA LEU A 121 3.97 -1.64 22.21
C LEU A 121 5.20 -1.55 21.32
N ILE A 122 5.02 -1.60 19.99
CA ILE A 122 6.12 -1.45 19.04
C ILE A 122 6.82 -0.11 19.28
N ALA A 123 6.08 0.99 19.42
CA ALA A 123 6.65 2.31 19.66
C ALA A 123 7.45 2.37 20.97
N GLN A 124 6.99 1.69 22.05
CA GLN A 124 7.72 1.61 23.31
C GLN A 124 9.02 0.81 23.19
N PHE A 125 8.98 -0.34 22.49
CA PHE A 125 10.16 -1.17 22.30
C PHE A 125 11.22 -0.54 21.40
N VAL A 126 10.79 0.18 20.36
CA VAL A 126 11.71 0.85 19.41
C VAL A 126 12.36 2.07 20.07
N GLY A 127 11.61 2.82 20.86
CA GLY A 127 12.05 4.07 21.46
C GLY A 127 12.13 5.22 20.46
N ILE A 128 12.08 6.46 20.98
CA ILE A 128 12.04 7.69 20.16
C ILE A 128 13.31 7.87 19.33
N GLU A 129 14.47 7.57 19.91
CA GLU A 129 15.78 7.77 19.26
C GLU A 129 15.98 6.90 18.01
N ARG A 130 15.40 5.69 17.99
CA ARG A 130 15.51 4.73 16.88
C ARG A 130 14.32 4.76 15.94
N PHE A 131 13.30 5.54 16.27
CA PHE A 131 12.03 5.51 15.55
C PHE A 131 12.18 5.86 14.07
N ASN A 132 12.94 6.90 13.72
CA ASN A 132 13.12 7.32 12.33
C ASN A 132 13.80 6.23 11.48
N SER A 133 14.85 5.59 12.01
CA SER A 133 15.53 4.49 11.33
C SER A 133 14.65 3.26 11.20
N PHE A 134 13.91 2.91 12.25
CA PHE A 134 12.94 1.81 12.20
C PHE A 134 11.85 2.06 11.17
N TYR A 135 11.25 3.24 11.20
CA TYR A 135 10.19 3.62 10.28
C TYR A 135 10.68 3.63 8.82
N GLY A 136 11.86 4.20 8.57
CA GLY A 136 12.49 4.17 7.25
C GLY A 136 12.69 2.74 6.73
N ASN A 137 13.19 1.83 7.55
CA ASN A 137 13.33 0.43 7.18
C ASN A 137 11.99 -0.26 6.88
N VAL A 138 10.96 0.01 7.69
CA VAL A 138 9.60 -0.52 7.44
C VAL A 138 9.07 -0.05 6.07
N LEU A 139 9.26 1.22 5.73
CA LEU A 139 8.85 1.76 4.42
C LEU A 139 9.58 1.09 3.26
N ILE A 140 10.89 0.86 3.40
CA ILE A 140 11.71 0.16 2.39
C ILE A 140 11.20 -1.27 2.20
N PHE A 141 10.97 -2.02 3.27
CA PHE A 141 10.44 -3.38 3.19
C PHE A 141 9.02 -3.42 2.58
N LEU A 142 8.18 -2.45 2.89
CA LEU A 142 6.88 -2.31 2.24
C LEU A 142 7.02 -2.05 0.73
N ALA A 143 7.95 -1.19 0.32
CA ALA A 143 8.21 -0.95 -1.09
C ALA A 143 8.64 -2.23 -1.83
N TYR A 144 9.52 -3.04 -1.22
CA TYR A 144 9.90 -4.34 -1.78
C TYR A 144 8.71 -5.30 -1.90
N ALA A 145 7.86 -5.38 -0.88
CA ALA A 145 6.69 -6.24 -0.90
C ALA A 145 5.64 -5.78 -1.93
N PHE A 146 5.42 -4.48 -2.05
CA PHE A 146 4.43 -3.93 -2.99
C PHE A 146 4.88 -3.93 -4.45
N THR A 147 6.18 -3.90 -4.72
CA THR A 147 6.70 -3.87 -6.09
C THR A 147 6.22 -5.06 -6.93
N PRO A 148 6.50 -6.33 -6.60
CA PRO A 148 6.01 -7.46 -7.39
C PRO A 148 4.50 -7.62 -7.29
N TRP A 149 3.89 -7.31 -6.14
CA TRP A 149 2.43 -7.34 -5.98
C TRP A 149 1.73 -6.40 -6.96
N THR A 150 2.19 -5.15 -7.05
CA THR A 150 1.64 -4.14 -7.97
C THR A 150 1.78 -4.60 -9.41
N SER A 151 2.96 -5.09 -9.79
CA SER A 151 3.24 -5.56 -11.14
C SER A 151 2.30 -6.70 -11.56
N ILE A 152 2.13 -7.71 -10.70
CA ILE A 152 1.25 -8.85 -10.96
C ILE A 152 -0.20 -8.39 -11.12
N ASN A 153 -0.70 -7.53 -10.22
CA ASN A 153 -2.07 -7.02 -10.31
C ASN A 153 -2.32 -6.21 -11.59
N LEU A 154 -1.38 -5.35 -11.98
CA LEU A 154 -1.50 -4.57 -13.22
C LEU A 154 -1.48 -5.48 -14.45
N VAL A 155 -0.56 -6.44 -14.48
CA VAL A 155 -0.46 -7.40 -15.59
C VAL A 155 -1.70 -8.28 -15.68
N ASP A 156 -2.20 -8.77 -14.56
CA ASP A 156 -3.42 -9.56 -14.54
C ASP A 156 -4.61 -8.76 -15.07
N TYR A 157 -4.77 -7.55 -14.54
CA TYR A 157 -5.90 -6.70 -14.90
C TYR A 157 -5.87 -6.22 -16.37
N PHE A 158 -4.72 -5.78 -16.87
CA PHE A 158 -4.65 -5.18 -18.21
C PHE A 158 -4.34 -6.18 -19.33
N PHE A 159 -3.54 -7.21 -19.05
CA PHE A 159 -3.03 -8.10 -20.10
C PHE A 159 -3.67 -9.49 -20.07
N VAL A 160 -3.85 -10.09 -18.89
CA VAL A 160 -4.36 -11.46 -18.77
C VAL A 160 -5.89 -11.46 -18.81
N ARG A 161 -6.57 -10.90 -17.82
CA ARG A 161 -8.04 -10.92 -17.70
C ARG A 161 -8.73 -9.74 -18.34
N ARG A 162 -8.01 -8.65 -18.58
CA ARG A 162 -8.52 -7.42 -19.23
C ARG A 162 -9.76 -6.85 -18.55
N GLY A 163 -9.75 -6.83 -17.22
CA GLY A 163 -10.83 -6.32 -16.40
C GLY A 163 -12.06 -7.22 -16.27
N ASN A 164 -12.05 -8.41 -16.87
CA ASN A 164 -13.15 -9.36 -16.77
C ASN A 164 -12.95 -10.30 -15.57
N TYR A 165 -13.69 -10.04 -14.50
CA TYR A 165 -13.67 -10.85 -13.28
C TYR A 165 -15.09 -11.19 -12.84
N SER A 166 -15.33 -12.44 -12.44
CA SER A 166 -16.54 -12.81 -11.73
C SER A 166 -16.41 -12.43 -10.26
N ILE A 167 -17.20 -11.43 -9.85
CA ILE A 167 -17.13 -10.92 -8.46
C ILE A 167 -17.67 -11.98 -7.49
N GLN A 168 -18.68 -12.76 -7.88
CA GLN A 168 -19.27 -13.80 -7.04
C GLN A 168 -18.28 -14.92 -6.77
N GLU A 169 -17.57 -15.38 -7.81
CA GLU A 169 -16.58 -16.43 -7.71
C GLU A 169 -15.31 -16.05 -6.94
N MET A 170 -15.00 -14.74 -6.82
CA MET A 170 -13.90 -14.27 -5.96
C MET A 170 -14.10 -14.60 -4.49
N PHE A 171 -15.36 -14.64 -4.02
CA PHE A 171 -15.69 -14.96 -2.63
C PHE A 171 -15.98 -16.46 -2.41
N ASN A 172 -15.95 -17.26 -3.46
CA ASN A 172 -16.17 -18.68 -3.39
C ASN A 172 -14.82 -19.44 -3.24
N PRO A 173 -14.50 -19.99 -2.05
CA PRO A 173 -13.21 -20.68 -1.83
C PRO A 173 -13.02 -21.92 -2.71
N ASN A 174 -14.12 -22.51 -3.18
CA ASN A 174 -14.14 -23.68 -4.07
C ASN A 174 -14.48 -23.30 -5.52
N GLY A 175 -14.54 -21.99 -5.82
CA GLY A 175 -14.83 -21.47 -7.15
C GLY A 175 -13.64 -21.54 -8.10
N MET A 176 -13.82 -20.96 -9.30
CA MET A 176 -12.83 -21.01 -10.37
C MET A 176 -11.48 -20.38 -10.04
N TYR A 177 -11.44 -19.42 -9.11
CA TYR A 177 -10.18 -18.78 -8.67
C TYR A 177 -9.43 -19.59 -7.62
N GLY A 178 -10.14 -20.50 -6.91
CA GLY A 178 -9.60 -21.31 -5.84
C GLY A 178 -9.14 -20.48 -4.64
N ARG A 179 -8.69 -21.15 -3.58
CA ARG A 179 -8.18 -20.47 -2.36
C ARG A 179 -6.83 -19.79 -2.57
N TRP A 180 -5.98 -20.40 -3.38
CA TRP A 180 -4.59 -19.99 -3.54
C TRP A 180 -4.30 -19.83 -5.02
N GLY A 181 -4.17 -18.59 -5.47
CA GLY A 181 -3.73 -18.28 -6.83
C GLY A 181 -2.24 -18.61 -7.01
N TRP A 182 -1.89 -19.89 -7.14
CA TRP A 182 -0.50 -20.38 -7.17
C TRP A 182 0.38 -19.66 -8.19
N ARG A 183 -0.17 -19.28 -9.35
CA ARG A 183 0.55 -18.53 -10.38
C ARG A 183 1.01 -17.16 -9.86
N GLY A 184 0.11 -16.43 -9.21
CA GLY A 184 0.42 -15.16 -8.56
C GLY A 184 1.43 -15.31 -7.43
N GLN A 185 1.25 -16.32 -6.57
CA GLN A 185 2.16 -16.59 -5.45
C GLN A 185 3.58 -16.93 -5.94
N THR A 186 3.68 -17.79 -6.96
CA THR A 186 4.98 -18.18 -7.54
C THR A 186 5.67 -16.98 -8.19
N ALA A 187 4.92 -16.17 -8.96
CA ALA A 187 5.48 -14.96 -9.57
C ALA A 187 5.94 -13.95 -8.52
N TYR A 188 5.17 -13.78 -7.44
CA TYR A 188 5.47 -12.88 -6.34
C TYR A 188 6.75 -13.30 -5.61
N LEU A 189 6.82 -14.55 -5.15
CA LEU A 189 7.98 -15.06 -4.42
C LEU A 189 9.22 -15.14 -5.31
N GLY A 190 9.06 -15.57 -6.57
CA GLY A 190 10.15 -15.61 -7.54
C GLY A 190 10.73 -14.24 -7.82
N ALA A 191 9.90 -13.22 -7.98
CA ALA A 191 10.36 -11.86 -8.17
C ALA A 191 11.06 -11.31 -6.91
N LEU A 192 10.53 -11.57 -5.70
CA LEU A 192 11.19 -11.18 -4.46
C LEU A 192 12.58 -11.78 -4.34
N VAL A 193 12.76 -13.07 -4.63
CA VAL A 193 14.06 -13.74 -4.59
C VAL A 193 15.05 -13.09 -5.58
N ILE A 194 14.60 -12.80 -6.81
CA ILE A 194 15.43 -12.17 -7.83
C ILE A 194 15.77 -10.72 -7.48
N MET A 195 14.92 -10.01 -6.72
CA MET A 195 15.18 -8.65 -6.25
C MET A 195 16.28 -8.59 -5.19
N VAL A 196 16.45 -9.64 -4.36
CA VAL A 196 17.38 -9.63 -3.20
C VAL A 196 18.79 -9.13 -3.55
N PRO A 197 19.46 -9.57 -4.63
CA PRO A 197 20.81 -9.08 -4.99
C PRO A 197 20.88 -7.58 -5.31
N PHE A 198 19.74 -6.93 -5.58
CA PHE A 198 19.66 -5.51 -5.95
C PHE A 198 19.16 -4.62 -4.82
N MET A 199 18.79 -5.19 -3.66
CA MET A 199 18.25 -4.46 -2.50
C MET A 199 19.37 -3.78 -1.71
N VAL A 200 19.04 -2.61 -1.14
CA VAL A 200 19.87 -1.92 -0.17
C VAL A 200 19.04 -1.60 1.06
N THR A 201 19.42 -2.21 2.19
CA THR A 201 18.77 -1.98 3.49
C THR A 201 19.84 -1.65 4.53
N ALA A 202 19.46 -1.13 5.69
CA ALA A 202 20.41 -0.82 6.75
C ALA A 202 21.28 -2.04 7.18
N PRO A 203 20.72 -3.28 7.32
CA PRO A 203 21.50 -4.45 7.69
C PRO A 203 22.11 -5.22 6.50
N PHE A 204 21.71 -4.91 5.24
CA PHE A 204 22.08 -5.74 4.09
C PHE A 204 22.15 -4.93 2.80
N THR A 205 23.26 -5.13 2.06
CA THR A 205 23.43 -4.64 0.70
C THR A 205 23.64 -5.82 -0.25
N GLY A 206 22.77 -5.94 -1.25
CA GLY A 206 22.86 -7.00 -2.25
C GLY A 206 24.11 -6.91 -3.10
N SER A 207 24.56 -8.06 -3.63
CA SER A 207 25.81 -8.16 -4.38
C SER A 207 25.85 -7.28 -5.64
N PHE A 208 24.74 -7.21 -6.39
CA PHE A 208 24.65 -6.34 -7.56
C PHE A 208 24.51 -4.87 -7.17
N ALA A 209 23.78 -4.57 -6.10
CA ALA A 209 23.68 -3.21 -5.58
C ALA A 209 25.06 -2.68 -5.16
N ALA A 210 25.87 -3.50 -4.47
CA ALA A 210 27.23 -3.15 -4.09
C ALA A 210 28.14 -2.89 -5.31
N ALA A 211 28.03 -3.72 -6.34
CA ALA A 211 28.80 -3.55 -7.58
C ALA A 211 28.38 -2.30 -8.38
N LEU A 212 27.13 -1.84 -8.21
CA LEU A 212 26.56 -0.68 -8.90
C LEU A 212 26.60 0.60 -8.06
N GLY A 213 27.51 0.71 -7.10
CA GLY A 213 27.71 1.91 -6.30
C GLY A 213 26.77 2.05 -5.11
N ASN A 214 26.29 0.95 -4.55
CA ASN A 214 25.33 0.88 -3.43
C ASN A 214 23.98 1.59 -3.71
N VAL A 215 23.54 1.54 -4.96
CA VAL A 215 22.24 2.07 -5.36
C VAL A 215 21.22 0.94 -5.42
N ASP A 216 20.03 1.17 -4.88
CA ASP A 216 18.94 0.21 -4.89
C ASP A 216 18.21 0.21 -6.24
N TYR A 217 18.40 -0.84 -7.01
CA TYR A 217 17.71 -1.08 -8.28
C TYR A 217 16.60 -2.13 -8.19
N SER A 218 16.30 -2.62 -7.01
CA SER A 218 15.38 -3.75 -6.81
C SER A 218 13.99 -3.50 -7.39
N MET A 219 13.46 -2.28 -7.29
CA MET A 219 12.17 -1.91 -7.86
C MET A 219 12.17 -2.01 -9.40
N PHE A 220 13.23 -1.51 -10.05
CA PHE A 220 13.37 -1.56 -11.50
C PHE A 220 13.51 -2.98 -12.04
N VAL A 221 14.09 -3.86 -11.25
CA VAL A 221 14.22 -5.30 -11.56
C VAL A 221 12.92 -6.03 -11.22
N GLY A 222 12.35 -5.76 -10.06
CA GLY A 222 11.18 -6.48 -9.54
C GLY A 222 9.92 -6.32 -10.37
N LEU A 223 9.65 -5.10 -10.87
CA LEU A 223 8.48 -4.85 -11.70
C LEU A 223 8.45 -5.70 -12.98
N PRO A 224 9.49 -5.66 -13.87
CA PRO A 224 9.49 -6.45 -15.08
C PRO A 224 9.62 -7.94 -14.81
N VAL A 225 10.40 -8.35 -13.83
CA VAL A 225 10.58 -9.77 -13.48
C VAL A 225 9.26 -10.38 -13.04
N ALA A 226 8.53 -9.74 -12.12
CA ALA A 226 7.21 -10.20 -11.68
C ALA A 226 6.22 -10.29 -12.84
N ALA A 227 6.21 -9.27 -13.72
CA ALA A 227 5.39 -9.25 -14.92
C ALA A 227 5.68 -10.44 -15.85
N VAL A 228 6.95 -10.67 -16.16
CA VAL A 228 7.38 -11.75 -17.06
C VAL A 228 7.05 -13.12 -16.49
N ILE A 229 7.41 -13.38 -15.23
CA ILE A 229 7.09 -14.66 -14.58
C ILE A 229 5.59 -14.90 -14.59
N TYR A 230 4.80 -13.89 -14.22
CA TYR A 230 3.34 -14.02 -14.19
C TYR A 230 2.75 -14.28 -15.57
N LEU A 231 3.15 -13.54 -16.60
CA LEU A 231 2.71 -13.74 -17.97
C LEU A 231 3.06 -15.15 -18.49
N VAL A 232 4.26 -15.64 -18.19
CA VAL A 232 4.69 -16.99 -18.59
C VAL A 232 3.83 -18.05 -17.91
N LEU A 233 3.56 -17.93 -16.62
CA LEU A 233 2.71 -18.87 -15.87
C LEU A 233 1.24 -18.80 -16.30
N CYS A 234 0.77 -17.64 -16.77
CA CYS A 234 -0.61 -17.50 -17.24
C CYS A 234 -0.83 -17.92 -18.69
N ARG A 235 0.22 -18.27 -19.46
CA ARG A 235 0.03 -18.79 -20.84
C ARG A 235 -0.81 -20.07 -20.90
N SER A 236 -0.78 -20.88 -19.85
CA SER A 236 -1.56 -22.12 -19.75
C SER A 236 -2.94 -21.92 -19.12
N LEU A 237 -3.35 -20.67 -18.87
CA LEU A 237 -4.64 -20.35 -18.24
C LEU A 237 -5.73 -20.31 -19.31
N ASP A 238 -6.72 -21.19 -19.18
CA ASP A 238 -7.93 -21.13 -20.00
C ASP A 238 -8.92 -20.16 -19.36
N LEU A 239 -9.21 -19.06 -20.05
CA LEU A 239 -10.12 -18.02 -19.61
C LEU A 239 -11.53 -18.18 -20.22
N THR A 240 -11.80 -19.24 -20.97
CA THR A 240 -13.07 -19.40 -21.68
C THR A 240 -14.22 -19.53 -20.70
N ALA A 241 -14.10 -20.44 -19.74
CA ALA A 241 -15.10 -20.63 -18.70
C ALA A 241 -15.31 -19.39 -17.83
N GLU A 242 -14.22 -18.64 -17.50
CA GLU A 242 -14.29 -17.41 -16.75
C GLU A 242 -15.09 -16.32 -17.50
N ARG A 243 -14.88 -16.18 -18.80
CA ARG A 243 -15.61 -15.23 -19.65
C ARG A 243 -17.08 -15.57 -19.78
N GLU A 244 -17.44 -16.84 -19.85
CA GLU A 244 -18.84 -17.30 -19.89
C GLU A 244 -19.57 -16.93 -18.59
N VAL A 245 -18.96 -17.18 -17.44
CA VAL A 245 -19.54 -16.84 -16.13
C VAL A 245 -19.70 -15.32 -15.97
N VAL A 246 -18.69 -14.54 -16.33
CA VAL A 246 -18.75 -13.06 -16.29
C VAL A 246 -19.83 -12.53 -17.24
N ALA A 247 -19.99 -13.12 -18.42
CA ALA A 247 -21.04 -12.72 -19.35
C ALA A 247 -22.43 -13.03 -18.79
N ALA A 248 -22.61 -14.18 -18.13
CA ALA A 248 -23.86 -14.54 -17.46
C ALA A 248 -24.21 -13.59 -16.29
N GLU A 249 -23.24 -13.24 -15.45
CA GLU A 249 -23.41 -12.24 -14.38
C GLU A 249 -23.80 -10.87 -14.94
N GLY A 250 -23.20 -10.42 -16.03
CA GLY A 250 -23.53 -9.15 -16.69
C GLY A 250 -24.93 -9.09 -17.30
N LEU A 251 -25.55 -10.22 -17.57
CA LEU A 251 -26.93 -10.32 -18.04
C LEU A 251 -27.95 -10.26 -16.90
N VAL A 252 -27.59 -10.71 -15.70
CA VAL A 252 -28.47 -10.70 -14.52
C VAL A 252 -28.61 -9.29 -13.92
N HIS A 253 -27.62 -8.41 -14.14
CA HIS A 253 -27.58 -7.05 -13.59
C HIS A 253 -28.00 -5.94 -14.60
N ARG A 254 -28.54 -6.32 -15.77
CA ARG A 254 -29.21 -5.42 -16.73
C ARG A 254 -30.72 -5.53 -16.61
#